data_1acbcd498d753d55ba7df87199b5d556
#
_entry.id   1acbcd498d753d55ba7df87199b5d556
#
_cell.length_a   1.000
_cell.length_b   1.000
_cell.length_c   1.000
_cell.angle_alpha   90.00
_cell.angle_beta   90.00
_cell.angle_gamma   90.00
#
_symmetry.space_group_name_H-M   'P 1'
#
loop_
_entity.id
_entity.type
_entity.pdbx_description
1 polymer ?
#
loop_
_entity_poly.entity_id
_entity_poly.type
_entity_poly.pdbx_seq_one_letter_code
_entity_poly.pdbx_strand_id
1 'polypeptide(L)' 'MNGWATYETWNAALWIGNDETIYRHAKLNKNLGYRKWAKRWIDEFGEYITGDGISWLSDDVDTDEMDAMLAEL' A
#
# COMPACT_ATOMS: atom_id res chain seq x y z
N MET A 1 3.20 -1.92 15.18
CA MET A 1 4.46 -1.38 14.62
C MET A 1 4.28 0.11 14.42
N ASN A 2 4.79 0.90 15.33
CA ASN A 2 4.72 2.37 15.26
C ASN A 2 3.30 2.91 15.02
N GLY A 3 2.32 2.34 15.71
CA GLY A 3 0.93 2.74 15.58
C GLY A 3 0.13 1.99 14.52
N TRP A 4 0.77 1.14 13.72
CA TRP A 4 0.10 0.31 12.73
C TRP A 4 -0.29 -1.05 13.33
N ALA A 5 -1.39 -1.64 12.84
CA ALA A 5 -1.93 -2.87 13.39
C ALA A 5 -0.98 -4.05 13.26
N THR A 6 -0.24 -4.14 12.16
CA THR A 6 0.68 -5.26 11.88
C THR A 6 1.96 -4.75 11.22
N TYR A 7 3.00 -5.61 11.22
CA TYR A 7 4.22 -5.33 10.47
C TYR A 7 3.92 -5.15 8.98
N GLU A 8 3.06 -6.00 8.43
CA GLU A 8 2.71 -5.96 7.01
C GLU A 8 2.06 -4.63 6.64
N THR A 9 1.17 -4.12 7.49
CA THR A 9 0.55 -2.83 7.29
C THR A 9 1.58 -1.70 7.35
N TRP A 10 2.44 -1.73 8.36
CA TRP A 10 3.53 -0.76 8.49
C TRP A 10 4.42 -0.75 7.24
N ASN A 11 4.78 -1.95 6.75
CA ASN A 11 5.67 -2.08 5.61
C ASN A 11 5.03 -1.53 4.33
N ALA A 12 3.75 -1.84 4.09
CA ALA A 12 3.03 -1.28 2.95
C ALA A 12 3.00 0.24 3.01
N ALA A 13 2.71 0.79 4.19
CA ALA A 13 2.69 2.25 4.38
C ALA A 13 4.07 2.86 4.15
N LEU A 14 5.11 2.20 4.64
CA LEU A 14 6.49 2.65 4.47
C LEU A 14 6.86 2.78 2.98
N TRP A 15 6.57 1.75 2.21
CA TRP A 15 6.93 1.75 0.79
C TRP A 15 6.12 2.75 -0.02
N ILE A 16 4.84 2.91 0.29
CA ILE A 16 4.01 3.95 -0.36
C ILE A 16 4.56 5.34 -0.03
N GLY A 17 4.92 5.57 1.21
CA GLY A 17 5.36 6.89 1.65
C GLY A 17 6.78 7.27 1.20
N ASN A 18 7.65 6.28 1.00
CA ASN A 18 9.07 6.54 0.76
C ASN A 18 9.56 6.27 -0.67
N ASP A 19 8.80 5.54 -1.48
CA ASP A 19 9.14 5.33 -2.89
C ASP A 19 8.32 6.30 -3.73
N GLU A 20 9.00 7.17 -4.48
CA GLU A 20 8.34 8.24 -5.21
C GLU A 20 7.36 7.71 -6.27
N THR A 21 7.73 6.66 -6.98
CA THR A 21 6.88 6.07 -8.02
C THR A 21 5.62 5.47 -7.41
N ILE A 22 5.78 4.71 -6.33
CA ILE A 22 4.64 4.11 -5.63
C ILE A 22 3.74 5.21 -5.05
N TYR A 23 4.35 6.21 -4.41
CA TYR A 23 3.61 7.32 -3.82
C TYR A 23 2.73 8.03 -4.85
N ARG A 24 3.29 8.38 -6.00
CA ARG A 24 2.55 9.07 -7.06
C ARG A 24 1.40 8.24 -7.59
N HIS A 25 1.67 6.95 -7.81
CA HIS A 25 0.65 6.03 -8.30
C HIS A 25 -0.50 5.88 -7.30
N ALA A 26 -0.15 5.72 -6.03
CA ALA A 26 -1.16 5.61 -4.97
C ALA A 26 -1.97 6.90 -4.84
N LYS A 27 -1.31 8.05 -4.91
CA LYS A 27 -1.99 9.35 -4.82
C LYS A 27 -2.99 9.56 -5.95
N LEU A 28 -2.59 9.23 -7.18
CA LEU A 28 -3.46 9.36 -8.35
C LEU A 28 -4.67 8.43 -8.28
N ASN A 29 -4.55 7.32 -7.57
CA ASN A 29 -5.56 6.28 -7.49
C ASN A 29 -6.18 6.15 -6.10
N LYS A 30 -6.00 7.13 -5.23
CA LYS A 30 -6.41 7.03 -3.82
C LYS A 30 -7.91 6.79 -3.63
N ASN A 31 -8.73 7.26 -4.56
CA ASN A 31 -10.18 7.10 -4.47
C ASN A 31 -10.65 5.66 -4.68
N LEU A 32 -9.77 4.78 -5.16
CA LEU A 32 -10.10 3.37 -5.32
C LEU A 32 -10.13 2.61 -3.99
N GLY A 33 -9.45 3.12 -2.97
CA GLY A 33 -9.15 2.38 -1.76
C GLY A 33 -7.96 1.45 -1.95
N TYR A 34 -7.41 0.95 -0.83
CA TYR A 34 -6.15 0.23 -0.85
C TYR A 34 -6.14 -1.04 -1.69
N ARG A 35 -7.16 -1.91 -1.50
CA ARG A 35 -7.15 -3.21 -2.21
C ARG A 35 -7.21 -3.03 -3.72
N LYS A 36 -8.07 -2.12 -4.19
CA LYS A 36 -8.18 -1.87 -5.63
C LYS A 36 -6.95 -1.17 -6.17
N TRP A 37 -6.37 -0.24 -5.38
CA TRP A 37 -5.10 0.37 -5.77
C TRP A 37 -4.01 -0.69 -5.90
N ALA A 38 -3.87 -1.58 -4.92
CA ALA A 38 -2.82 -2.62 -4.94
C ALA A 38 -2.96 -3.53 -6.16
N LYS A 39 -4.19 -3.93 -6.47
CA LYS A 39 -4.43 -4.75 -7.67
C LYS A 39 -4.02 -4.03 -8.95
N ARG A 40 -4.32 -2.74 -9.04
CA ARG A 40 -3.93 -1.93 -10.19
C ARG A 40 -2.41 -1.78 -10.29
N TRP A 41 -1.75 -1.54 -9.16
CA TRP A 41 -0.29 -1.48 -9.11
C TRP A 41 0.34 -2.77 -9.62
N ILE A 42 -0.13 -3.90 -9.11
CA ILE A 42 0.36 -5.23 -9.53
C ILE A 42 0.12 -5.44 -11.02
N ASP A 43 -1.06 -5.07 -11.50
CA ASP A 43 -1.45 -5.26 -12.90
C ASP A 43 -0.57 -4.45 -13.84
N GLU A 44 -0.26 -3.22 -13.48
CA GLU A 44 0.53 -2.32 -14.32
C GLU A 44 2.03 -2.61 -14.26
N PHE A 45 2.56 -2.97 -13.09
CA PHE A 45 4.01 -3.13 -12.88
C PHE A 45 4.46 -4.56 -12.65
N GLY A 46 3.55 -5.48 -12.40
CA GLY A 46 3.89 -6.86 -12.11
C GLY A 46 4.54 -7.08 -10.75
N GLU A 47 4.58 -6.07 -9.89
CA GLU A 47 5.25 -6.11 -8.61
C GLU A 47 4.26 -6.36 -7.48
N TYR A 48 4.10 -7.62 -7.07
CA TYR A 48 3.11 -8.00 -6.07
C TYR A 48 3.62 -7.96 -4.63
N ILE A 49 4.91 -7.70 -4.44
CA ILE A 49 5.53 -7.57 -3.11
C ILE A 49 6.24 -6.23 -2.99
N THR A 50 6.40 -5.75 -1.75
CA THR A 50 7.22 -4.58 -1.46
C THR A 50 8.71 -4.94 -1.61
N GLY A 51 9.57 -3.94 -1.53
CA GLY A 51 11.02 -4.16 -1.52
C GLY A 51 11.51 -5.01 -0.36
N ASP A 52 10.71 -5.14 0.70
CA ASP A 52 11.01 -6.01 1.85
C ASP A 52 10.34 -7.38 1.73
N GLY A 53 9.70 -7.66 0.61
CA GLY A 53 9.13 -8.98 0.34
C GLY A 53 7.73 -9.20 0.90
N ILE A 54 7.04 -8.15 1.31
CA ILE A 54 5.69 -8.24 1.85
C ILE A 54 4.66 -8.11 0.73
N SER A 55 3.74 -9.06 0.65
CA SER A 55 2.67 -9.00 -0.35
C SER A 55 1.74 -7.81 -0.08
N TRP A 56 1.52 -7.00 -1.11
CA TRP A 56 0.56 -5.88 -1.04
C TRP A 56 -0.84 -6.36 -0.65
N LEU A 57 -1.22 -7.57 -1.06
CA LEU A 57 -2.55 -8.13 -0.82
C LEU A 57 -2.57 -9.17 0.30
N SER A 58 -1.55 -9.18 1.17
CA SER A 58 -1.53 -10.04 2.34
C SER A 58 -2.77 -9.79 3.20
N ASP A 59 -3.36 -10.86 3.74
CA ASP A 59 -4.47 -10.75 4.68
C ASP A 59 -4.08 -10.06 5.98
N ASP A 60 -2.78 -9.97 6.26
CA ASP A 60 -2.26 -9.31 7.46
C ASP A 60 -2.15 -7.79 7.30
N VAL A 61 -2.37 -7.27 6.10
CA VAL A 61 -2.47 -5.82 5.89
C VAL A 61 -3.85 -5.35 6.31
N ASP A 62 -3.88 -4.40 7.24
CA ASP A 62 -5.14 -3.80 7.69
C ASP A 62 -5.62 -2.80 6.62
N THR A 63 -6.62 -3.21 5.85
CA THR A 63 -7.09 -2.40 4.73
C THR A 63 -7.80 -1.14 5.16
N ASP A 64 -8.43 -1.12 6.33
CA ASP A 64 -9.07 0.08 6.84
C ASP A 64 -8.03 1.15 7.17
N GLU A 65 -6.92 0.76 7.80
CA GLU A 65 -5.81 1.67 8.07
C GLU A 65 -5.21 2.20 6.76
N MET A 66 -5.05 1.32 5.78
CA MET A 66 -4.45 1.71 4.51
C MET A 66 -5.40 2.59 3.68
N ASP A 67 -6.70 2.36 3.74
CA ASP A 67 -7.68 3.25 3.10
C ASP A 67 -7.58 4.65 3.69
N ALA A 68 -7.47 4.76 5.01
CA ALA A 68 -7.31 6.04 5.68
C ALA A 68 -6.00 6.72 5.29
N MET A 69 -4.92 5.96 5.19
CA MET A 69 -3.63 6.50 4.76
C MET A 69 -3.71 7.06 3.34
N LEU A 70 -4.28 6.29 2.40
CA LEU A 70 -4.38 6.75 1.02
C LEU A 70 -5.20 8.03 0.91
N ALA A 71 -6.25 8.15 1.71
CA ALA A 71 -7.12 9.34 1.70
C ALA A 71 -6.35 10.61 2.08
N GLU A 72 -5.26 10.47 2.83
CA GLU A 72 -4.44 11.60 3.28
C GLU A 72 -3.34 12.00 2.29
N LEU A 73 -3.15 11.27 1.21
CA LEU A 73 -2.08 11.56 0.26
C LEU A 73 -2.31 12.80 -0.61
#